data_3d32250e27e686e291992946bb75b4c1
#
_entry.id   3d32250e27e686e291992946bb75b4c1
#
_cell.length_a   1.000
_cell.length_b   1.000
_cell.length_c   1.000
_cell.angle_alpha   90.00
_cell.angle_beta   90.00
_cell.angle_gamma   90.00
#
_symmetry.space_group_name_H-M   'P 1'
#
loop_
_entity.id
_entity.type
_entity.pdbx_description
1 polymer ?
#
loop_
_entity_poly.entity_id
_entity_poly.type
_entity_poly.pdbx_seq_one_letter_code
_entity_poly.pdbx_strand_id
1 'polypeptide(L)'
;MAMARLPPETGPGAINMSIGLKDVRAAAARLHGNLIYTPCTYSRTLSRITGAEVFLKFENLQFTAAFKERGALNKLLTLTPAEQRRGVIAMSAGNHAQGVAYHAKRLGIPAVIVMPKYTPNVKVEHTRGHGAEVILHGETFDDASAFTQLLAKKRRLTLVHPYDDELVMAGQGTIALEMLAQQPQIEALLVPIGGGGLIAGMAVAARGMKPELEVVGVQSERFPAMAQLLRGEPVRCERYTVAEGIAVRNPGKLTRALVRKLVGDILLVGEGELEDAVLMLLQIEKTVVEGAGACGLAALLKHRKRFHKRKVGLVLCGGNIDLMILSSIIQRGLARNGQLVRLRVETRDVPGQLARMSGVIGVAGGNIIEVHHQRAFSAQPLQTALVDFILQTRGREHLTEIMRALKEAGARAVLPEPEIFIGPTEPGR
;
A
#
# COMPACT_ATOMS: atom_id res chain seq x y z
N MET A 1 -23.49 -0.37 -8.14
CA MET A 1 -23.08 -1.60 -8.86
C MET A 1 -23.14 -2.76 -7.90
N ALA A 2 -23.87 -3.81 -8.21
CA ALA A 2 -24.11 -4.94 -7.32
C ALA A 2 -22.82 -5.73 -7.08
N MET A 3 -22.53 -6.00 -5.80
CA MET A 3 -21.44 -6.87 -5.38
C MET A 3 -21.68 -8.28 -5.93
N ALA A 4 -20.83 -8.73 -6.85
CA ALA A 4 -20.87 -10.13 -7.31
C ALA A 4 -20.06 -10.96 -6.31
N ARG A 5 -20.78 -11.70 -5.45
CA ARG A 5 -20.16 -12.77 -4.66
C ARG A 5 -19.51 -13.78 -5.60
N LEU A 6 -18.35 -14.29 -5.23
CA LEU A 6 -17.72 -15.38 -5.97
C LEU A 6 -18.68 -16.57 -6.02
N PRO A 7 -18.91 -17.20 -7.20
CA PRO A 7 -19.85 -18.32 -7.31
C PRO A 7 -19.36 -19.50 -6.44
N PRO A 8 -20.27 -20.18 -5.72
CA PRO A 8 -19.90 -21.39 -4.99
C PRO A 8 -19.47 -22.49 -5.96
N GLU A 9 -18.40 -23.18 -5.67
CA GLU A 9 -18.03 -24.39 -6.42
C GLU A 9 -19.09 -25.48 -6.22
N THR A 10 -19.78 -25.84 -7.28
CA THR A 10 -20.62 -27.07 -7.35
C THR A 10 -19.79 -28.17 -7.99
N GLY A 11 -19.14 -29.01 -7.17
CA GLY A 11 -18.50 -30.23 -7.65
C GLY A 11 -17.77 -30.98 -6.53
N PRO A 12 -17.99 -32.30 -6.36
CA PRO A 12 -17.27 -33.11 -5.37
C PRO A 12 -15.91 -33.53 -5.92
N GLY A 13 -14.92 -32.70 -5.76
CA GLY A 13 -13.51 -33.01 -5.92
C GLY A 13 -12.78 -32.42 -4.75
N ALA A 14 -12.31 -33.25 -3.82
CA ALA A 14 -11.39 -32.82 -2.76
C ALA A 14 -10.12 -32.26 -3.41
N ILE A 15 -10.10 -30.96 -3.72
CA ILE A 15 -8.87 -30.26 -4.11
C ILE A 15 -7.96 -30.36 -2.90
N ASN A 16 -6.93 -31.19 -3.03
CA ASN A 16 -5.91 -31.35 -2.01
C ASN A 16 -5.29 -29.96 -1.79
N MET A 17 -5.54 -29.33 -0.63
CA MET A 17 -4.96 -28.02 -0.32
C MET A 17 -3.46 -28.20 -0.21
N SER A 18 -2.69 -27.35 -0.89
CA SER A 18 -1.23 -27.40 -0.86
C SER A 18 -0.66 -27.19 0.54
N ILE A 19 -1.35 -26.40 1.40
CA ILE A 19 -1.01 -26.18 2.81
C ILE A 19 -2.25 -26.24 3.70
N GLY A 20 -2.09 -26.62 4.98
CA GLY A 20 -3.13 -26.63 6.00
C GLY A 20 -2.70 -25.91 7.28
N LEU A 21 -3.61 -25.84 8.26
CA LEU A 21 -3.34 -25.23 9.57
C LEU A 21 -2.12 -25.83 10.27
N LYS A 22 -1.87 -27.15 10.11
CA LYS A 22 -0.70 -27.83 10.64
C LYS A 22 0.62 -27.25 10.12
N ASP A 23 0.66 -26.87 8.85
CA ASP A 23 1.86 -26.32 8.20
C ASP A 23 2.14 -24.90 8.70
N VAL A 24 1.06 -24.12 8.92
CA VAL A 24 1.18 -22.78 9.51
C VAL A 24 1.63 -22.85 10.97
N ARG A 25 1.12 -23.81 11.76
CA ARG A 25 1.58 -24.04 13.15
C ARG A 25 3.04 -24.47 13.19
N ALA A 26 3.46 -25.34 12.27
CA ALA A 26 4.86 -25.74 12.14
C ALA A 26 5.75 -24.55 11.76
N ALA A 27 5.28 -23.65 10.89
CA ALA A 27 5.96 -22.39 10.57
C ALA A 27 6.05 -21.49 11.81
N ALA A 28 4.98 -21.35 12.58
CA ALA A 28 4.98 -20.56 13.82
C ALA A 28 6.02 -21.07 14.84
N ALA A 29 6.12 -22.39 15.00
CA ALA A 29 7.13 -22.99 15.87
C ALA A 29 8.57 -22.70 15.40
N ARG A 30 8.84 -22.77 14.08
CA ARG A 30 10.17 -22.42 13.52
C ARG A 30 10.51 -20.94 13.65
N LEU A 31 9.52 -20.07 13.53
CA LEU A 31 9.69 -18.62 13.57
C LEU A 31 9.77 -18.07 14.99
N HIS A 32 9.37 -18.85 16.00
CA HIS A 32 9.36 -18.40 17.39
C HIS A 32 10.73 -17.89 17.85
N GLY A 33 10.76 -16.69 18.45
CA GLY A 33 11.98 -16.04 18.92
C GLY A 33 12.89 -15.45 17.81
N ASN A 34 12.54 -15.61 16.54
CA ASN A 34 13.33 -15.14 15.39
C ASN A 34 12.75 -13.90 14.70
N LEU A 35 11.53 -13.52 15.05
CA LEU A 35 10.79 -12.36 14.52
C LEU A 35 10.16 -11.58 15.66
N ILE A 36 9.78 -10.36 15.35
CA ILE A 36 9.00 -9.55 16.28
C ILE A 36 7.58 -10.12 16.35
N TYR A 37 7.12 -10.43 17.56
CA TYR A 37 5.71 -10.71 17.83
C TYR A 37 4.97 -9.37 17.83
N THR A 38 4.56 -8.91 16.64
CA THR A 38 3.98 -7.59 16.45
C THR A 38 2.65 -7.44 17.18
N PRO A 39 2.33 -6.24 17.70
CA PRO A 39 1.06 -6.02 18.37
C PRO A 39 -0.13 -6.12 17.40
N CYS A 40 -1.27 -6.61 17.93
CA CYS A 40 -2.58 -6.51 17.30
C CYS A 40 -3.50 -5.74 18.25
N THR A 41 -3.68 -4.44 18.04
CA THR A 41 -4.32 -3.53 18.98
C THR A 41 -5.62 -2.94 18.46
N TYR A 42 -6.55 -2.64 19.36
CA TYR A 42 -7.79 -1.94 19.06
C TYR A 42 -7.53 -0.46 18.80
N SER A 43 -8.02 0.06 17.69
CA SER A 43 -7.98 1.49 17.37
C SER A 43 -9.30 2.16 17.72
N ARG A 44 -9.33 2.92 18.81
CA ARG A 44 -10.53 3.65 19.23
C ARG A 44 -10.99 4.69 18.22
N THR A 45 -10.05 5.44 17.66
CA THR A 45 -10.36 6.54 16.74
C THR A 45 -10.85 6.02 15.40
N LEU A 46 -10.18 5.03 14.81
CA LEU A 46 -10.62 4.41 13.55
C LEU A 46 -11.97 3.69 13.73
N SER A 47 -12.20 3.06 14.87
CA SER A 47 -13.50 2.43 15.17
C SER A 47 -14.64 3.45 15.16
N ARG A 48 -14.45 4.61 15.81
CA ARG A 48 -15.44 5.69 15.78
C ARG A 48 -15.69 6.22 14.37
N ILE A 49 -14.64 6.37 13.55
CA ILE A 49 -14.73 6.90 12.19
C ILE A 49 -15.45 5.90 11.27
N THR A 50 -15.15 4.62 11.39
CA THR A 50 -15.65 3.57 10.48
C THR A 50 -16.99 2.99 10.91
N GLY A 51 -17.32 3.05 12.20
CA GLY A 51 -18.47 2.38 12.80
C GLY A 51 -18.27 0.88 13.01
N ALA A 52 -17.06 0.35 12.79
CA ALA A 52 -16.63 -1.01 13.10
C ALA A 52 -15.72 -1.02 14.33
N GLU A 53 -15.52 -2.16 14.98
CA GLU A 53 -14.44 -2.34 15.96
C GLU A 53 -13.16 -2.75 15.19
N VAL A 54 -12.20 -1.83 15.09
CA VAL A 54 -10.99 -1.99 14.25
C VAL A 54 -9.81 -2.46 15.08
N PHE A 55 -9.22 -3.58 14.66
CA PHE A 55 -8.00 -4.16 15.23
C PHE A 55 -6.88 -4.12 14.20
N LEU A 56 -5.73 -3.54 14.54
CA LEU A 56 -4.60 -3.34 13.64
C LEU A 56 -3.46 -4.28 14.01
N LYS A 57 -3.00 -5.09 13.07
CA LYS A 57 -1.78 -5.91 13.16
C LYS A 57 -0.63 -5.17 12.50
N PHE A 58 0.39 -4.79 13.28
CA PHE A 58 1.47 -3.89 12.87
C PHE A 58 2.65 -4.65 12.27
N GLU A 59 2.49 -5.28 11.11
CA GLU A 59 3.59 -5.96 10.41
C GLU A 59 4.63 -4.99 9.81
N ASN A 60 4.31 -3.72 9.69
CA ASN A 60 5.27 -2.65 9.37
C ASN A 60 6.30 -2.41 10.50
N LEU A 61 6.15 -3.01 11.68
CA LEU A 61 7.11 -2.97 12.78
C LEU A 61 8.09 -4.15 12.79
N GLN A 62 8.02 -5.08 11.83
CA GLN A 62 9.08 -6.07 11.64
C GLN A 62 10.41 -5.37 11.31
N PHE A 63 11.54 -6.05 11.48
CA PHE A 63 12.86 -5.44 11.30
C PHE A 63 13.07 -4.82 9.89
N THR A 64 12.64 -5.52 8.84
CA THR A 64 12.67 -4.98 7.47
C THR A 64 11.40 -4.20 7.12
N ALA A 65 10.66 -3.75 8.12
CA ALA A 65 9.42 -2.99 8.02
C ALA A 65 8.34 -3.64 7.16
N ALA A 66 8.30 -5.00 7.07
CA ALA A 66 7.26 -5.69 6.30
C ALA A 66 7.08 -7.16 6.71
N PHE A 67 5.87 -7.66 6.56
CA PHE A 67 5.48 -9.06 6.83
C PHE A 67 6.30 -10.11 6.08
N LYS A 68 6.94 -9.72 4.99
CA LYS A 68 7.68 -10.61 4.08
C LYS A 68 8.77 -11.42 4.79
N GLU A 69 9.27 -10.93 5.90
CA GLU A 69 10.23 -11.65 6.75
C GLU A 69 9.75 -13.02 7.16
N ARG A 70 8.47 -13.16 7.50
CA ARG A 70 7.89 -14.41 8.01
C ARG A 70 8.03 -15.56 7.02
N GLY A 71 7.58 -15.35 5.79
CA GLY A 71 7.66 -16.37 4.75
C GLY A 71 9.10 -16.61 4.28
N ALA A 72 9.90 -15.54 4.14
CA ALA A 72 11.30 -15.65 3.76
C ALA A 72 12.08 -16.48 4.80
N LEU A 73 11.99 -16.12 6.07
CA LEU A 73 12.69 -16.87 7.14
C LEU A 73 12.18 -18.30 7.26
N ASN A 74 10.86 -18.53 7.20
CA ASN A 74 10.32 -19.89 7.27
C ASN A 74 10.89 -20.78 6.15
N LYS A 75 11.02 -20.27 4.93
CA LYS A 75 11.65 -20.98 3.80
C LYS A 75 13.12 -21.23 4.06
N LEU A 76 13.88 -20.24 4.51
CA LEU A 76 15.31 -20.37 4.77
C LEU A 76 15.63 -21.38 5.86
N LEU A 77 14.83 -21.45 6.92
CA LEU A 77 15.00 -22.41 8.03
C LEU A 77 14.70 -23.87 7.64
N THR A 78 14.05 -24.11 6.50
CA THR A 78 13.76 -25.47 6.02
C THR A 78 14.78 -25.98 5.00
N LEU A 79 15.76 -25.17 4.63
CA LEU A 79 16.81 -25.56 3.69
C LEU A 79 17.73 -26.64 4.29
N THR A 80 18.05 -27.64 3.50
CA THR A 80 19.09 -28.63 3.83
C THR A 80 20.46 -27.97 3.94
N PRO A 81 21.43 -28.52 4.69
CA PRO A 81 22.78 -27.96 4.74
C PRO A 81 23.45 -27.79 3.38
N ALA A 82 23.13 -28.66 2.42
CA ALA A 82 23.64 -28.54 1.05
C ALA A 82 23.02 -27.35 0.30
N GLU A 83 21.73 -27.08 0.49
CA GLU A 83 21.05 -25.89 -0.09
C GLU A 83 21.53 -24.61 0.55
N GLN A 84 21.71 -24.58 1.88
CA GLN A 84 22.26 -23.44 2.60
C GLN A 84 23.65 -23.05 2.08
N ARG A 85 24.54 -24.03 1.87
CA ARG A 85 25.89 -23.77 1.31
C ARG A 85 25.85 -23.26 -0.12
N ARG A 86 24.91 -23.74 -0.95
CA ARG A 86 24.75 -23.24 -2.33
C ARG A 86 24.18 -21.83 -2.38
N GLY A 87 23.30 -21.52 -1.44
CA GLY A 87 22.64 -20.23 -1.34
C GLY A 87 21.26 -20.17 -1.99
N VAL A 88 20.65 -19.01 -1.88
CA VAL A 88 19.31 -18.74 -2.35
C VAL A 88 19.27 -17.62 -3.38
N ILE A 89 18.18 -17.57 -4.15
CA ILE A 89 17.92 -16.52 -5.11
C ILE A 89 16.45 -16.07 -5.02
N ALA A 90 16.22 -14.77 -5.14
CA ALA A 90 14.87 -14.22 -5.25
C ALA A 90 14.81 -13.12 -6.30
N MET A 91 13.64 -12.91 -6.91
CA MET A 91 13.34 -11.77 -7.76
C MET A 91 12.39 -10.83 -7.02
N SER A 92 12.88 -9.66 -6.65
CA SER A 92 12.09 -8.60 -6.03
C SER A 92 12.90 -7.31 -5.92
N ALA A 93 12.25 -6.17 -6.11
CA ALA A 93 12.83 -4.84 -5.87
C ALA A 93 12.31 -4.17 -4.58
N GLY A 94 11.59 -4.92 -3.71
CA GLY A 94 10.93 -4.37 -2.53
C GLY A 94 11.06 -5.25 -1.29
N ASN A 95 10.00 -5.32 -0.49
CA ASN A 95 9.95 -5.97 0.82
C ASN A 95 10.44 -7.43 0.84
N HIS A 96 10.17 -8.19 -0.23
CA HIS A 96 10.63 -9.58 -0.29
C HIS A 96 12.16 -9.68 -0.45
N ALA A 97 12.75 -8.81 -1.26
CA ALA A 97 14.21 -8.74 -1.42
C ALA A 97 14.90 -8.48 -0.10
N GLN A 98 14.42 -7.50 0.67
CA GLN A 98 14.96 -7.14 1.98
C GLN A 98 14.80 -8.28 2.99
N GLY A 99 13.61 -8.89 3.07
CA GLY A 99 13.35 -10.02 3.97
C GLY A 99 14.23 -11.23 3.69
N VAL A 100 14.44 -11.59 2.42
CA VAL A 100 15.33 -12.69 2.03
C VAL A 100 16.78 -12.35 2.34
N ALA A 101 17.26 -11.17 1.92
CA ALA A 101 18.65 -10.75 2.12
C ALA A 101 19.01 -10.67 3.60
N TYR A 102 18.16 -10.03 4.42
CA TYR A 102 18.38 -9.88 5.85
C TYR A 102 18.49 -11.22 6.59
N HIS A 103 17.52 -12.12 6.37
CA HIS A 103 17.51 -13.40 7.07
C HIS A 103 18.56 -14.37 6.53
N ALA A 104 18.87 -14.32 5.22
CA ALA A 104 19.97 -15.09 4.65
C ALA A 104 21.31 -14.70 5.29
N LYS A 105 21.58 -13.39 5.43
CA LYS A 105 22.78 -12.91 6.15
C LYS A 105 22.84 -13.42 7.59
N ARG A 106 21.73 -13.33 8.34
CA ARG A 106 21.66 -13.83 9.73
C ARG A 106 21.97 -15.31 9.86
N LEU A 107 21.60 -16.11 8.85
CA LEU A 107 21.78 -17.55 8.82
C LEU A 107 23.10 -17.97 8.13
N GLY A 108 23.92 -17.04 7.65
CA GLY A 108 25.15 -17.33 6.92
C GLY A 108 24.89 -17.96 5.53
N ILE A 109 23.74 -17.73 4.93
CA ILE A 109 23.34 -18.27 3.63
C ILE A 109 23.65 -17.26 2.54
N PRO A 110 24.44 -17.58 1.48
CA PRO A 110 24.61 -16.69 0.34
C PRO A 110 23.28 -16.37 -0.33
N ALA A 111 23.02 -15.08 -0.61
CA ALA A 111 21.77 -14.64 -1.24
C ALA A 111 22.04 -13.82 -2.48
N VAL A 112 21.33 -14.14 -3.56
CA VAL A 112 21.31 -13.38 -4.82
C VAL A 112 19.92 -12.79 -5.00
N ILE A 113 19.86 -11.48 -5.23
CA ILE A 113 18.60 -10.77 -5.50
C ILE A 113 18.65 -10.19 -6.91
N VAL A 114 17.69 -10.57 -7.75
CA VAL A 114 17.56 -10.02 -9.10
C VAL A 114 16.48 -8.93 -9.09
N MET A 115 16.82 -7.78 -9.67
CA MET A 115 15.93 -6.62 -9.81
C MET A 115 15.92 -6.13 -11.27
N PRO A 116 14.84 -5.49 -11.74
CA PRO A 116 14.84 -4.78 -13.01
C PRO A 116 15.93 -3.68 -13.05
N LYS A 117 16.47 -3.38 -14.23
CA LYS A 117 17.56 -2.39 -14.43
C LYS A 117 17.26 -1.00 -13.88
N TYR A 118 16.00 -0.58 -13.98
CA TYR A 118 15.55 0.76 -13.57
C TYR A 118 15.04 0.82 -12.12
N THR A 119 15.40 -0.17 -11.31
CA THR A 119 15.07 -0.14 -9.87
C THR A 119 15.79 1.05 -9.21
N PRO A 120 15.08 1.88 -8.41
CA PRO A 120 15.69 3.02 -7.71
C PRO A 120 16.90 2.61 -6.86
N ASN A 121 17.98 3.40 -6.94
CA ASN A 121 19.24 3.10 -6.23
C ASN A 121 19.06 2.89 -4.74
N VAL A 122 18.16 3.62 -4.09
CA VAL A 122 17.86 3.45 -2.65
C VAL A 122 17.42 2.01 -2.34
N LYS A 123 16.55 1.42 -3.18
CA LYS A 123 16.09 0.02 -2.99
C LYS A 123 17.22 -0.99 -3.22
N VAL A 124 18.10 -0.71 -4.21
CA VAL A 124 19.28 -1.53 -4.51
C VAL A 124 20.25 -1.50 -3.33
N GLU A 125 20.62 -0.32 -2.84
CA GLU A 125 21.58 -0.15 -1.76
C GLU A 125 21.07 -0.70 -0.42
N HIS A 126 19.78 -0.53 -0.11
CA HIS A 126 19.17 -1.16 1.06
C HIS A 126 19.33 -2.69 1.02
N THR A 127 19.09 -3.31 -0.14
CA THR A 127 19.22 -4.76 -0.29
C THR A 127 20.69 -5.21 -0.20
N ARG A 128 21.62 -4.47 -0.81
CA ARG A 128 23.07 -4.71 -0.68
C ARG A 128 23.55 -4.57 0.77
N GLY A 129 23.05 -3.58 1.50
CA GLY A 129 23.33 -3.37 2.92
C GLY A 129 22.99 -4.57 3.79
N HIS A 130 21.99 -5.35 3.39
CA HIS A 130 21.64 -6.64 4.00
C HIS A 130 22.56 -7.78 3.56
N GLY A 131 23.59 -7.55 2.73
CA GLY A 131 24.63 -8.51 2.38
C GLY A 131 24.32 -9.42 1.20
N ALA A 132 23.28 -9.14 0.42
CA ALA A 132 22.97 -9.89 -0.78
C ALA A 132 23.76 -9.41 -2.01
N GLU A 133 24.12 -10.34 -2.91
CA GLU A 133 24.54 -10.02 -4.28
C GLU A 133 23.30 -9.49 -5.03
N VAL A 134 23.32 -8.24 -5.47
CA VAL A 134 22.22 -7.65 -6.27
C VAL A 134 22.60 -7.60 -7.74
N ILE A 135 21.79 -8.24 -8.58
CA ILE A 135 21.95 -8.26 -10.04
C ILE A 135 20.81 -7.46 -10.67
N LEU A 136 21.17 -6.43 -11.43
CA LEU A 136 20.20 -5.65 -12.21
C LEU A 136 20.07 -6.26 -13.62
N HIS A 137 18.89 -6.78 -13.97
CA HIS A 137 18.65 -7.45 -15.25
C HIS A 137 17.23 -7.23 -15.78
N GLY A 138 17.15 -7.05 -17.13
CA GLY A 138 15.88 -6.82 -17.82
C GLY A 138 15.28 -5.44 -17.56
N GLU A 139 14.26 -5.09 -18.31
CA GLU A 139 13.55 -3.82 -18.16
C GLU A 139 12.28 -4.00 -17.31
N THR A 140 11.70 -5.18 -17.36
CA THR A 140 10.44 -5.51 -16.69
C THR A 140 10.65 -6.53 -15.55
N PHE A 141 9.64 -6.66 -14.70
CA PHE A 141 9.61 -7.73 -13.69
C PHE A 141 9.59 -9.12 -14.32
N ASP A 142 8.96 -9.29 -15.48
CA ASP A 142 8.88 -10.58 -16.18
C ASP A 142 10.27 -10.98 -16.73
N ASP A 143 11.04 -10.03 -17.28
CA ASP A 143 12.44 -10.27 -17.73
C ASP A 143 13.32 -10.68 -16.54
N ALA A 144 13.25 -9.94 -15.43
CA ALA A 144 14.00 -10.25 -14.22
C ALA A 144 13.62 -11.63 -13.67
N SER A 145 12.33 -11.99 -13.72
CA SER A 145 11.81 -13.29 -13.27
C SER A 145 12.34 -14.44 -14.12
N ALA A 146 12.28 -14.31 -15.45
CA ALA A 146 12.81 -15.31 -16.39
C ALA A 146 14.32 -15.52 -16.17
N PHE A 147 15.07 -14.43 -16.04
CA PHE A 147 16.50 -14.50 -15.76
C PHE A 147 16.80 -15.16 -14.40
N THR A 148 16.01 -14.85 -13.37
CA THR A 148 16.14 -15.45 -12.05
C THR A 148 16.03 -16.99 -12.10
N GLN A 149 15.06 -17.51 -12.86
CA GLN A 149 14.87 -18.94 -13.04
C GLN A 149 16.06 -19.62 -13.75
N LEU A 150 16.60 -18.97 -14.81
CA LEU A 150 17.79 -19.44 -15.51
C LEU A 150 19.02 -19.45 -14.59
N LEU A 151 19.23 -18.37 -13.83
CA LEU A 151 20.37 -18.25 -12.93
C LEU A 151 20.28 -19.21 -11.75
N ALA A 152 19.07 -19.43 -11.21
CA ALA A 152 18.81 -20.43 -10.17
C ALA A 152 19.27 -21.82 -10.61
N LYS A 153 18.91 -22.25 -11.82
CA LYS A 153 19.33 -23.52 -12.41
C LYS A 153 20.84 -23.57 -12.62
N LYS A 154 21.43 -22.53 -13.24
CA LYS A 154 22.86 -22.47 -13.58
C LYS A 154 23.74 -22.52 -12.34
N ARG A 155 23.40 -21.77 -11.28
CA ARG A 155 24.17 -21.71 -10.02
C ARG A 155 23.69 -22.72 -8.97
N ARG A 156 22.65 -23.52 -9.28
CA ARG A 156 21.99 -24.46 -8.35
C ARG A 156 21.49 -23.82 -7.06
N LEU A 157 21.01 -22.56 -7.16
CA LEU A 157 20.47 -21.79 -6.04
C LEU A 157 19.03 -22.21 -5.75
N THR A 158 18.62 -22.17 -4.49
CA THR A 158 17.22 -22.39 -4.12
C THR A 158 16.41 -21.13 -4.33
N LEU A 159 15.36 -21.22 -5.13
CA LEU A 159 14.44 -20.09 -5.36
C LEU A 159 13.58 -19.85 -4.12
N VAL A 160 13.56 -18.60 -3.64
CA VAL A 160 12.64 -18.12 -2.60
C VAL A 160 11.58 -17.25 -3.30
N HIS A 161 10.46 -17.91 -3.68
CA HIS A 161 9.40 -17.23 -4.42
C HIS A 161 8.64 -16.23 -3.54
N PRO A 162 8.30 -15.01 -4.03
CA PRO A 162 7.72 -13.95 -3.18
C PRO A 162 6.31 -14.24 -2.64
N TYR A 163 5.58 -15.23 -3.17
CA TYR A 163 4.22 -15.57 -2.78
C TYR A 163 3.75 -17.00 -3.13
N ASP A 164 4.18 -17.57 -4.26
CA ASP A 164 3.67 -18.87 -4.76
C ASP A 164 4.57 -20.03 -4.34
N ASP A 165 4.75 -20.20 -3.02
CA ASP A 165 5.55 -21.22 -2.37
C ASP A 165 4.86 -21.62 -1.04
N GLU A 166 4.69 -22.90 -0.81
CA GLU A 166 3.97 -23.45 0.35
C GLU A 166 4.59 -23.01 1.68
N LEU A 167 5.91 -23.02 1.78
CA LEU A 167 6.62 -22.61 2.99
C LEU A 167 6.53 -21.10 3.21
N VAL A 168 6.58 -20.31 2.12
CA VAL A 168 6.39 -18.87 2.21
C VAL A 168 4.96 -18.56 2.65
N MET A 169 3.94 -19.18 2.05
CA MET A 169 2.54 -18.99 2.46
C MET A 169 2.30 -19.41 3.91
N ALA A 170 2.86 -20.54 4.34
CA ALA A 170 2.74 -21.00 5.73
C ALA A 170 3.35 -19.99 6.72
N GLY A 171 4.50 -19.41 6.39
CA GLY A 171 5.10 -18.33 7.18
C GLY A 171 4.20 -17.10 7.29
N GLN A 172 3.58 -16.66 6.20
CA GLN A 172 2.65 -15.54 6.20
C GLN A 172 1.38 -15.84 7.01
N GLY A 173 0.93 -17.07 7.02
CA GLY A 173 -0.24 -17.51 7.78
C GLY A 173 -0.09 -17.34 9.29
N THR A 174 1.14 -17.29 9.82
CA THR A 174 1.39 -17.06 11.25
C THR A 174 0.86 -15.73 11.75
N ILE A 175 0.66 -14.74 10.87
CA ILE A 175 0.02 -13.47 11.19
C ILE A 175 -1.39 -13.69 11.71
N ALA A 176 -2.18 -14.51 11.05
CA ALA A 176 -3.56 -14.78 11.47
C ALA A 176 -3.59 -15.60 12.78
N LEU A 177 -2.64 -16.52 13.01
CA LEU A 177 -2.50 -17.19 14.30
C LEU A 177 -2.29 -16.18 15.44
N GLU A 178 -1.37 -15.25 15.26
CA GLU A 178 -1.06 -14.22 16.25
C GLU A 178 -2.24 -13.25 16.45
N MET A 179 -2.90 -12.83 15.37
CA MET A 179 -4.07 -11.94 15.44
C MET A 179 -5.19 -12.56 16.27
N LEU A 180 -5.52 -13.82 15.99
CA LEU A 180 -6.60 -14.52 16.69
C LEU A 180 -6.22 -14.93 18.11
N ALA A 181 -4.93 -15.12 18.41
CA ALA A 181 -4.45 -15.30 19.77
C ALA A 181 -4.54 -14.00 20.60
N GLN A 182 -4.19 -12.87 19.99
CA GLN A 182 -4.25 -11.56 20.67
C GLN A 182 -5.69 -11.01 20.76
N GLN A 183 -6.51 -11.26 19.74
CA GLN A 183 -7.86 -10.69 19.58
C GLN A 183 -8.84 -11.77 19.07
N PRO A 184 -9.23 -12.75 19.91
CA PRO A 184 -10.07 -13.89 19.50
C PRO A 184 -11.48 -13.48 19.04
N GLN A 185 -11.93 -12.27 19.38
CA GLN A 185 -13.24 -11.73 19.02
C GLN A 185 -13.32 -11.25 17.55
N ILE A 186 -12.22 -11.18 16.78
CA ILE A 186 -12.25 -10.76 15.39
C ILE A 186 -13.20 -11.66 14.58
N GLU A 187 -14.06 -11.03 13.77
CA GLU A 187 -15.08 -11.66 12.95
C GLU A 187 -14.76 -11.60 11.45
N ALA A 188 -13.98 -10.61 11.03
CA ALA A 188 -13.58 -10.43 9.66
C ALA A 188 -12.12 -9.97 9.56
N LEU A 189 -11.39 -10.44 8.55
CA LEU A 189 -10.05 -9.97 8.20
C LEU A 189 -10.08 -9.33 6.82
N LEU A 190 -9.57 -8.11 6.69
CA LEU A 190 -9.33 -7.46 5.41
C LEU A 190 -7.84 -7.53 5.09
N VAL A 191 -7.49 -8.26 4.03
CA VAL A 191 -6.11 -8.62 3.73
C VAL A 191 -5.70 -8.17 2.32
N PRO A 192 -4.61 -7.39 2.17
CA PRO A 192 -4.11 -6.96 0.86
C PRO A 192 -3.73 -8.15 -0.04
N ILE A 193 -4.06 -8.06 -1.34
CA ILE A 193 -3.72 -9.07 -2.34
C ILE A 193 -2.84 -8.47 -3.45
N GLY A 194 -1.58 -8.89 -3.49
CA GLY A 194 -0.76 -8.83 -4.70
C GLY A 194 -0.73 -10.21 -5.38
N GLY A 195 0.36 -10.96 -5.25
CA GLY A 195 0.47 -12.34 -5.73
C GLY A 195 -0.33 -13.39 -4.94
N GLY A 196 -0.90 -13.02 -3.79
CA GLY A 196 -1.82 -13.85 -3.01
C GLY A 196 -1.20 -14.59 -1.83
N GLY A 197 0.14 -14.54 -1.62
CA GLY A 197 0.79 -15.32 -0.57
C GLY A 197 0.36 -14.98 0.85
N LEU A 198 0.16 -13.68 1.15
CA LEU A 198 -0.31 -13.21 2.45
C LEU A 198 -1.72 -13.74 2.74
N ILE A 199 -2.66 -13.43 1.89
CA ILE A 199 -4.06 -13.80 2.11
C ILE A 199 -4.27 -15.32 2.09
N ALA A 200 -3.56 -16.06 1.21
CA ALA A 200 -3.65 -17.51 1.16
C ALA A 200 -3.20 -18.14 2.51
N GLY A 201 -2.03 -17.76 3.01
CA GLY A 201 -1.55 -18.22 4.30
C GLY A 201 -2.46 -17.83 5.45
N MET A 202 -2.88 -16.58 5.52
CA MET A 202 -3.78 -16.09 6.55
C MET A 202 -5.15 -16.77 6.51
N ALA A 203 -5.73 -16.99 5.31
CA ALA A 203 -7.01 -17.66 5.17
C ALA A 203 -6.97 -19.11 5.61
N VAL A 204 -5.87 -19.84 5.29
CA VAL A 204 -5.64 -21.21 5.79
C VAL A 204 -5.62 -21.25 7.31
N ALA A 205 -4.88 -20.35 7.95
CA ALA A 205 -4.81 -20.29 9.40
C ALA A 205 -6.14 -19.86 10.03
N ALA A 206 -6.73 -18.78 9.55
CA ALA A 206 -7.95 -18.20 10.08
C ALA A 206 -9.13 -19.18 9.99
N ARG A 207 -9.38 -19.73 8.80
CA ARG A 207 -10.47 -20.69 8.58
C ARG A 207 -10.22 -22.04 9.26
N GLY A 208 -8.97 -22.42 9.44
CA GLY A 208 -8.60 -23.62 10.19
C GLY A 208 -8.80 -23.49 11.70
N MET A 209 -8.70 -22.27 12.26
CA MET A 209 -8.94 -21.98 13.68
C MET A 209 -10.39 -21.62 13.96
N LYS A 210 -11.00 -20.84 13.07
CA LYS A 210 -12.33 -20.25 13.24
C LYS A 210 -13.06 -20.34 11.89
N PRO A 211 -13.76 -21.46 11.60
CA PRO A 211 -14.37 -21.71 10.28
C PRO A 211 -15.36 -20.65 9.81
N GLU A 212 -16.02 -19.96 10.73
CA GLU A 212 -16.98 -18.88 10.46
C GLU A 212 -16.33 -17.51 10.19
N LEU A 213 -15.02 -17.34 10.47
CA LEU A 213 -14.34 -16.08 10.27
C LEU A 213 -14.31 -15.69 8.80
N GLU A 214 -14.78 -14.49 8.50
CA GLU A 214 -14.78 -13.97 7.12
C GLU A 214 -13.39 -13.46 6.74
N VAL A 215 -12.85 -13.95 5.62
CA VAL A 215 -11.62 -13.40 5.03
C VAL A 215 -11.98 -12.70 3.73
N VAL A 216 -11.65 -11.41 3.67
CA VAL A 216 -11.94 -10.54 2.53
C VAL A 216 -10.61 -10.03 1.96
N GLY A 217 -10.43 -10.20 0.66
CA GLY A 217 -9.27 -9.68 -0.04
C GLY A 217 -9.44 -8.20 -0.40
N VAL A 218 -8.33 -7.48 -0.51
CA VAL A 218 -8.34 -6.10 -1.01
C VAL A 218 -7.28 -5.95 -2.09
N GLN A 219 -7.67 -5.41 -3.25
CA GLN A 219 -6.76 -5.06 -4.35
C GLN A 219 -6.93 -3.59 -4.76
N SER A 220 -5.89 -3.03 -5.38
CA SER A 220 -6.03 -1.76 -6.10
C SER A 220 -6.90 -1.95 -7.35
N GLU A 221 -7.78 -0.99 -7.63
CA GLU A 221 -8.55 -0.93 -8.90
C GLU A 221 -7.64 -0.96 -10.13
N ARG A 222 -6.40 -0.47 -9.99
CA ARG A 222 -5.38 -0.47 -11.06
C ARG A 222 -4.71 -1.83 -11.26
N PHE A 223 -4.73 -2.71 -10.25
CA PHE A 223 -4.13 -4.06 -10.30
C PHE A 223 -5.09 -5.12 -9.75
N PRO A 224 -6.28 -5.32 -10.37
CA PRO A 224 -7.29 -6.24 -9.87
C PRO A 224 -7.09 -7.69 -10.36
N ALA A 225 -5.86 -8.10 -10.63
CA ALA A 225 -5.54 -9.34 -11.34
C ALA A 225 -6.13 -10.61 -10.70
N MET A 226 -6.08 -10.75 -9.36
CA MET A 226 -6.65 -11.91 -8.67
C MET A 226 -8.19 -11.91 -8.81
N ALA A 227 -8.84 -10.76 -8.61
CA ALA A 227 -10.29 -10.65 -8.74
C ALA A 227 -10.76 -10.99 -10.16
N GLN A 228 -10.06 -10.51 -11.19
CA GLN A 228 -10.37 -10.81 -12.59
C GLN A 228 -10.20 -12.30 -12.90
N LEU A 229 -9.06 -12.91 -12.49
CA LEU A 229 -8.81 -14.34 -12.71
C LEU A 229 -9.83 -15.25 -12.02
N LEU A 230 -10.30 -14.87 -10.83
CA LEU A 230 -11.33 -15.65 -10.13
C LEU A 230 -12.69 -15.57 -10.80
N ARG A 231 -12.97 -14.48 -11.53
CA ARG A 231 -14.18 -14.30 -12.34
C ARG A 231 -14.05 -14.87 -13.77
N GLY A 232 -12.87 -15.38 -14.13
CA GLY A 232 -12.61 -15.84 -15.50
C GLY A 232 -12.42 -14.70 -16.50
N GLU A 233 -12.17 -13.50 -16.04
CA GLU A 233 -11.94 -12.33 -16.86
C GLU A 233 -10.47 -12.22 -17.31
N PRO A 234 -10.18 -11.60 -18.45
CA PRO A 234 -8.81 -11.31 -18.85
C PRO A 234 -8.16 -10.30 -17.89
N VAL A 235 -6.89 -10.54 -17.55
CA VAL A 235 -6.14 -9.65 -16.67
C VAL A 235 -5.82 -8.34 -17.37
N ARG A 236 -6.31 -7.23 -16.80
CA ARG A 236 -6.03 -5.87 -17.24
C ARG A 236 -5.51 -5.07 -16.04
N CYS A 237 -4.26 -4.64 -16.12
CA CYS A 237 -3.63 -3.84 -15.08
C CYS A 237 -3.06 -2.57 -15.70
N GLU A 238 -3.08 -1.48 -14.93
CA GLU A 238 -2.46 -0.21 -15.30
C GLU A 238 -0.94 -0.24 -15.09
N ARG A 239 -0.28 0.91 -15.24
CA ARG A 239 1.18 1.02 -15.13
C ARG A 239 1.65 1.23 -13.69
N TYR A 240 0.93 2.02 -12.91
CA TYR A 240 1.36 2.51 -11.60
C TYR A 240 0.22 2.48 -10.59
N THR A 241 0.57 2.28 -9.32
CA THR A 241 -0.29 2.46 -8.14
C THR A 241 0.58 2.86 -6.95
N VAL A 242 0.04 3.66 -6.03
CA VAL A 242 0.70 3.97 -4.76
C VAL A 242 0.88 2.72 -3.88
N ALA A 243 0.10 1.67 -4.14
CA ALA A 243 0.19 0.38 -3.46
C ALA A 243 1.16 -0.58 -4.19
N GLU A 244 2.44 -0.18 -4.38
CA GLU A 244 3.45 -0.94 -5.13
C GLU A 244 3.58 -2.40 -4.64
N GLY A 245 3.47 -2.64 -3.34
CA GLY A 245 3.59 -3.99 -2.74
C GLY A 245 2.53 -5.00 -3.20
N ILE A 246 1.43 -4.52 -3.80
CA ILE A 246 0.36 -5.34 -4.39
C ILE A 246 0.18 -5.13 -5.90
N ALA A 247 1.08 -4.41 -6.57
CA ALA A 247 1.07 -4.20 -8.02
C ALA A 247 1.51 -5.46 -8.79
N VAL A 248 0.75 -6.53 -8.70
CA VAL A 248 1.06 -7.84 -9.29
C VAL A 248 0.10 -8.18 -10.42
N ARG A 249 0.66 -8.41 -11.63
CA ARG A 249 -0.12 -8.80 -12.84
C ARG A 249 -0.38 -10.30 -12.90
N ASN A 250 0.54 -11.11 -12.37
CA ASN A 250 0.54 -12.55 -12.45
C ASN A 250 0.44 -13.18 -11.05
N PRO A 251 -0.77 -13.27 -10.44
CA PRO A 251 -0.97 -13.98 -9.17
C PRO A 251 -0.54 -15.45 -9.26
N GLY A 252 -0.14 -16.03 -8.13
CA GLY A 252 0.34 -17.41 -8.07
C GLY A 252 -0.74 -18.42 -8.42
N LYS A 253 -0.33 -19.60 -8.86
CA LYS A 253 -1.25 -20.71 -9.15
C LYS A 253 -1.75 -21.35 -7.85
N LEU A 254 -0.83 -21.61 -6.91
CA LEU A 254 -1.17 -22.18 -5.59
C LEU A 254 -2.00 -21.18 -4.78
N THR A 255 -1.55 -19.92 -4.75
CA THR A 255 -2.27 -18.87 -4.02
C THR A 255 -3.67 -18.66 -4.55
N ARG A 256 -3.89 -18.65 -5.88
CA ARG A 256 -5.20 -18.52 -6.51
C ARG A 256 -6.15 -19.65 -6.14
N ALA A 257 -5.66 -20.89 -6.09
CA ALA A 257 -6.47 -22.04 -5.69
C ALA A 257 -6.97 -21.90 -4.25
N LEU A 258 -6.09 -21.48 -3.32
CA LEU A 258 -6.45 -21.26 -1.91
C LEU A 258 -7.40 -20.06 -1.75
N VAL A 259 -7.15 -18.95 -2.45
CA VAL A 259 -8.01 -17.76 -2.41
C VAL A 259 -9.41 -18.10 -2.89
N ARG A 260 -9.54 -18.83 -4.01
CA ARG A 260 -10.85 -19.27 -4.54
C ARG A 260 -11.65 -20.06 -3.50
N LYS A 261 -10.99 -20.93 -2.73
CA LYS A 261 -11.63 -21.81 -1.76
C LYS A 261 -11.96 -21.15 -0.42
N LEU A 262 -11.10 -20.24 0.06
CA LEU A 262 -11.11 -19.78 1.45
C LEU A 262 -11.50 -18.33 1.63
N VAL A 263 -11.44 -17.50 0.58
CA VAL A 263 -11.70 -16.07 0.62
C VAL A 263 -13.12 -15.80 0.10
N GLY A 264 -13.90 -15.08 0.90
CA GLY A 264 -15.32 -14.86 0.59
C GLY A 264 -15.57 -13.81 -0.48
N ASP A 265 -14.68 -12.82 -0.61
CA ASP A 265 -14.85 -11.70 -1.55
C ASP A 265 -13.52 -10.94 -1.75
N ILE A 266 -13.41 -10.16 -2.82
CA ILE A 266 -12.31 -9.24 -3.08
C ILE A 266 -12.85 -7.84 -3.36
N LEU A 267 -12.49 -6.90 -2.50
CA LEU A 267 -12.84 -5.49 -2.62
C LEU A 267 -11.76 -4.74 -3.40
N LEU A 268 -12.19 -3.75 -4.19
CA LEU A 268 -11.28 -2.90 -4.96
C LEU A 268 -11.28 -1.49 -4.38
N VAL A 269 -10.08 -0.90 -4.27
CA VAL A 269 -9.85 0.46 -3.77
C VAL A 269 -9.08 1.30 -4.77
N GLY A 270 -9.46 2.57 -4.89
CA GLY A 270 -8.82 3.53 -5.78
C GLY A 270 -7.63 4.23 -5.12
N GLU A 271 -6.85 4.96 -5.91
CA GLU A 271 -5.64 5.66 -5.44
C GLU A 271 -5.93 6.71 -4.36
N GLY A 272 -7.01 7.50 -4.52
CA GLY A 272 -7.39 8.50 -3.52
C GLY A 272 -7.74 7.88 -2.16
N GLU A 273 -8.43 6.73 -2.16
CA GLU A 273 -8.78 6.00 -0.95
C GLU A 273 -7.55 5.41 -0.26
N LEU A 274 -6.55 4.97 -1.04
CA LEU A 274 -5.26 4.49 -0.54
C LEU A 274 -4.45 5.63 0.10
N GLU A 275 -4.35 6.77 -0.58
CA GLU A 275 -3.65 7.96 -0.07
C GLU A 275 -4.28 8.46 1.23
N ASP A 276 -5.61 8.52 1.30
CA ASP A 276 -6.33 8.94 2.51
C ASP A 276 -6.10 7.96 3.67
N ALA A 277 -6.07 6.65 3.39
CA ALA A 277 -5.80 5.64 4.41
C ALA A 277 -4.36 5.72 4.94
N VAL A 278 -3.35 5.93 4.06
CA VAL A 278 -1.95 6.17 4.48
C VAL A 278 -1.85 7.39 5.40
N LEU A 279 -2.47 8.50 5.00
CA LEU A 279 -2.47 9.73 5.79
C LEU A 279 -3.18 9.55 7.14
N MET A 280 -4.31 8.85 7.17
CA MET A 280 -5.04 8.58 8.42
C MET A 280 -4.22 7.71 9.38
N LEU A 281 -3.54 6.66 8.89
CA LEU A 281 -2.66 5.83 9.72
C LEU A 281 -1.50 6.65 10.30
N LEU A 282 -0.90 7.54 9.50
CA LEU A 282 0.13 8.44 9.97
C LEU A 282 -0.39 9.42 11.04
N GLN A 283 -1.56 10.02 10.82
CA GLN A 283 -2.13 11.03 11.73
C GLN A 283 -2.74 10.44 13.01
N ILE A 284 -3.38 9.29 12.93
CA ILE A 284 -4.14 8.69 14.04
C ILE A 284 -3.28 7.70 14.83
N GLU A 285 -2.66 6.75 14.12
CA GLU A 285 -1.88 5.65 14.72
C GLU A 285 -0.40 6.01 14.90
N LYS A 286 0.03 7.17 14.40
CA LYS A 286 1.44 7.66 14.45
C LYS A 286 2.44 6.65 13.86
N THR A 287 2.00 5.91 12.85
CA THR A 287 2.81 4.87 12.20
C THR A 287 2.91 5.10 10.70
N VAL A 288 4.08 4.82 10.14
CA VAL A 288 4.31 4.90 8.69
C VAL A 288 3.91 3.57 8.06
N VAL A 289 3.01 3.65 7.07
CA VAL A 289 2.51 2.49 6.34
C VAL A 289 2.57 2.80 4.84
N GLU A 290 3.04 1.85 4.04
CA GLU A 290 3.00 1.95 2.58
C GLU A 290 1.58 1.74 2.02
N GLY A 291 1.33 2.14 0.77
CA GLY A 291 0.00 2.02 0.15
C GLY A 291 -0.59 0.61 0.22
N ALA A 292 0.23 -0.43 0.05
CA ALA A 292 -0.21 -1.82 0.18
C ALA A 292 -0.68 -2.15 1.61
N GLY A 293 0.01 -1.64 2.64
CA GLY A 293 -0.36 -1.83 4.05
C GLY A 293 -1.61 -1.06 4.46
N ALA A 294 -1.95 0.02 3.77
CA ALA A 294 -3.12 0.84 4.02
C ALA A 294 -4.41 0.32 3.34
N CYS A 295 -4.31 -0.66 2.41
CA CYS A 295 -5.43 -1.18 1.64
C CYS A 295 -6.62 -1.63 2.50
N GLY A 296 -6.36 -2.32 3.61
CA GLY A 296 -7.41 -2.80 4.51
C GLY A 296 -8.25 -1.66 5.08
N LEU A 297 -7.61 -0.57 5.51
CA LEU A 297 -8.31 0.62 5.99
C LEU A 297 -9.07 1.33 4.86
N ALA A 298 -8.47 1.47 3.68
CA ALA A 298 -9.12 2.04 2.51
C ALA A 298 -10.42 1.29 2.16
N ALA A 299 -10.37 -0.04 2.14
CA ALA A 299 -11.56 -0.88 1.89
C ALA A 299 -12.61 -0.75 2.99
N LEU A 300 -12.20 -0.72 4.26
CA LEU A 300 -13.11 -0.53 5.38
C LEU A 300 -13.83 0.82 5.31
N LEU A 301 -13.12 1.89 4.98
CA LEU A 301 -13.68 3.24 4.81
C LEU A 301 -14.68 3.31 3.64
N LYS A 302 -14.35 2.69 2.51
CA LYS A 302 -15.21 2.64 1.32
C LYS A 302 -16.48 1.83 1.55
N HIS A 303 -16.38 0.74 2.32
CA HIS A 303 -17.46 -0.21 2.55
C HIS A 303 -18.00 -0.22 3.99
N ARG A 304 -18.05 0.95 4.67
CA ARG A 304 -18.45 1.11 6.08
C ARG A 304 -19.75 0.39 6.43
N LYS A 305 -20.75 0.44 5.56
CA LYS A 305 -22.05 -0.19 5.78
C LYS A 305 -21.97 -1.72 5.96
N ARG A 306 -21.06 -2.37 5.20
CA ARG A 306 -20.84 -3.84 5.27
C ARG A 306 -20.26 -4.27 6.62
N PHE A 307 -19.39 -3.44 7.17
CA PHE A 307 -18.63 -3.78 8.39
C PHE A 307 -19.14 -3.06 9.63
N HIS A 308 -20.26 -2.35 9.54
CA HIS A 308 -20.83 -1.61 10.68
C HIS A 308 -21.08 -2.54 11.88
N LYS A 309 -20.59 -2.14 13.05
CA LYS A 309 -20.64 -2.89 14.35
C LYS A 309 -19.94 -4.25 14.32
N ARG A 310 -19.17 -4.57 13.28
CA ARG A 310 -18.38 -5.81 13.21
C ARG A 310 -16.98 -5.61 13.77
N LYS A 311 -16.37 -6.70 14.24
CA LYS A 311 -14.99 -6.75 14.74
C LYS A 311 -14.06 -7.12 13.60
N VAL A 312 -13.31 -6.11 13.12
CA VAL A 312 -12.54 -6.20 11.86
C VAL A 312 -11.04 -6.10 12.14
N GLY A 313 -10.29 -7.11 11.72
CA GLY A 313 -8.83 -7.12 11.74
C GLY A 313 -8.25 -6.61 10.42
N LEU A 314 -7.33 -5.65 10.50
CA LEU A 314 -6.55 -5.12 9.38
C LEU A 314 -5.08 -5.46 9.56
N VAL A 315 -4.37 -5.77 8.46
CA VAL A 315 -2.92 -6.01 8.49
C VAL A 315 -2.20 -4.82 7.87
N LEU A 316 -1.44 -4.08 8.66
CA LEU A 316 -0.52 -3.04 8.20
C LEU A 316 0.75 -3.73 7.69
N CYS A 317 0.69 -4.26 6.47
CA CYS A 317 1.59 -5.29 5.98
C CYS A 317 3.00 -4.81 5.64
N GLY A 318 3.23 -3.49 5.56
CA GLY A 318 4.55 -2.90 5.32
C GLY A 318 4.58 -1.39 5.50
N GLY A 319 5.77 -0.85 5.75
CA GLY A 319 6.05 0.57 5.95
C GLY A 319 7.14 1.13 5.02
N ASN A 320 7.64 0.36 4.06
CA ASN A 320 8.72 0.76 3.15
C ASN A 320 8.22 1.69 2.01
N ILE A 321 7.65 2.83 2.39
CA ILE A 321 7.21 3.85 1.45
C ILE A 321 8.36 4.80 1.11
N ASP A 322 8.45 5.22 -0.15
CA ASP A 322 9.36 6.28 -0.57
C ASP A 322 8.96 7.62 0.08
N LEU A 323 9.95 8.35 0.65
CA LEU A 323 9.69 9.58 1.38
C LEU A 323 9.11 10.69 0.48
N MET A 324 9.46 10.73 -0.81
CA MET A 324 8.92 11.70 -1.76
C MET A 324 7.45 11.36 -2.09
N ILE A 325 7.13 10.06 -2.19
CA ILE A 325 5.74 9.61 -2.34
C ILE A 325 4.94 9.94 -1.08
N LEU A 326 5.48 9.68 0.11
CA LEU A 326 4.83 10.02 1.38
C LEU A 326 4.58 11.53 1.50
N SER A 327 5.58 12.36 1.16
CA SER A 327 5.44 13.83 1.12
C SER A 327 4.30 14.25 0.18
N SER A 328 4.25 13.67 -1.01
CA SER A 328 3.18 13.94 -1.99
C SER A 328 1.79 13.54 -1.46
N ILE A 329 1.68 12.38 -0.81
CA ILE A 329 0.43 11.92 -0.17
C ILE A 329 -0.02 12.91 0.91
N ILE A 330 0.91 13.36 1.76
CA ILE A 330 0.61 14.34 2.81
C ILE A 330 0.09 15.65 2.20
N GLN A 331 0.81 16.22 1.22
CA GLN A 331 0.42 17.47 0.58
C GLN A 331 -0.95 17.36 -0.12
N ARG A 332 -1.18 16.27 -0.88
CA ARG A 332 -2.46 16.02 -1.55
C ARG A 332 -3.61 15.82 -0.57
N GLY A 333 -3.36 15.13 0.54
CA GLY A 333 -4.35 14.95 1.60
C GLY A 333 -4.69 16.27 2.30
N LEU A 334 -3.69 17.10 2.63
CA LEU A 334 -3.91 18.44 3.18
C LEU A 334 -4.70 19.33 2.20
N ALA A 335 -4.40 19.22 0.89
CA ALA A 335 -5.12 19.95 -0.13
C ALA A 335 -6.59 19.50 -0.23
N ARG A 336 -6.87 18.20 -0.27
CA ARG A 336 -8.25 17.67 -0.27
C ARG A 336 -9.07 18.10 0.93
N ASN A 337 -8.43 18.26 2.09
CA ASN A 337 -9.07 18.69 3.34
C ASN A 337 -9.16 20.21 3.46
N GLY A 338 -8.66 20.96 2.48
CA GLY A 338 -8.62 22.42 2.49
C GLY A 338 -7.66 23.00 3.54
N GLN A 339 -6.71 22.22 4.04
CA GLN A 339 -5.67 22.66 4.98
C GLN A 339 -4.43 23.24 4.29
N LEU A 340 -4.18 22.85 3.06
CA LEU A 340 -3.21 23.44 2.14
C LEU A 340 -3.96 23.89 0.89
N VAL A 341 -3.90 25.17 0.56
CA VAL A 341 -4.73 25.74 -0.50
C VAL A 341 -3.90 26.67 -1.37
N ARG A 342 -4.05 26.54 -2.70
CA ARG A 342 -3.63 27.56 -3.64
C ARG A 342 -4.82 28.47 -3.91
N LEU A 343 -4.72 29.72 -3.48
CA LEU A 343 -5.76 30.73 -3.64
C LEU A 343 -5.28 31.82 -4.61
N ARG A 344 -5.94 31.95 -5.73
CA ARG A 344 -5.67 33.01 -6.71
C ARG A 344 -6.49 34.24 -6.38
N VAL A 345 -5.80 35.34 -6.14
CA VAL A 345 -6.41 36.63 -5.82
C VAL A 345 -6.18 37.61 -6.98
N GLU A 346 -7.27 38.06 -7.54
CA GLU A 346 -7.29 39.14 -8.56
C GLU A 346 -7.50 40.47 -7.85
N THR A 347 -6.59 41.43 -8.08
CA THR A 347 -6.60 42.72 -7.43
C THR A 347 -6.06 43.80 -8.37
N ARG A 348 -6.23 45.08 -8.03
CA ARG A 348 -5.64 46.20 -8.81
C ARG A 348 -4.12 46.17 -8.70
N ASP A 349 -3.41 46.46 -9.80
CA ASP A 349 -1.95 46.56 -9.79
C ASP A 349 -1.51 47.99 -9.40
N VAL A 350 -1.56 48.26 -8.10
CA VAL A 350 -1.09 49.51 -7.50
C VAL A 350 -0.21 49.23 -6.28
N PRO A 351 0.70 50.18 -5.94
CA PRO A 351 1.56 50.02 -4.76
C PRO A 351 0.75 49.75 -3.48
N GLY A 352 1.27 48.81 -2.64
CA GLY A 352 0.65 48.45 -1.36
C GLY A 352 -0.42 47.38 -1.42
N GLN A 353 -0.96 47.01 -2.60
CA GLN A 353 -2.04 46.01 -2.68
C GLN A 353 -1.64 44.64 -2.22
N LEU A 354 -0.43 44.16 -2.56
CA LEU A 354 0.06 42.89 -2.06
C LEU A 354 0.11 42.84 -0.52
N ALA A 355 0.64 43.93 0.09
CA ALA A 355 0.71 44.04 1.57
C ALA A 355 -0.70 44.04 2.17
N ARG A 356 -1.66 44.75 1.54
CA ARG A 356 -3.06 44.76 2.00
C ARG A 356 -3.71 43.40 1.94
N MET A 357 -3.58 42.65 0.83
CA MET A 357 -4.17 41.31 0.69
C MET A 357 -3.53 40.32 1.65
N SER A 358 -2.20 40.37 1.82
CA SER A 358 -1.49 39.55 2.82
C SER A 358 -1.96 39.87 4.24
N GLY A 359 -2.19 41.16 4.56
CA GLY A 359 -2.74 41.57 5.85
C GLY A 359 -4.14 41.03 6.10
N VAL A 360 -5.03 41.07 5.10
CA VAL A 360 -6.39 40.53 5.19
C VAL A 360 -6.35 39.00 5.48
N ILE A 361 -5.51 38.27 4.73
CA ILE A 361 -5.33 36.83 4.94
C ILE A 361 -4.81 36.54 6.36
N GLY A 362 -3.81 37.29 6.81
CA GLY A 362 -3.24 37.13 8.15
C GLY A 362 -4.21 37.43 9.26
N VAL A 363 -5.01 38.53 9.16
CA VAL A 363 -6.07 38.87 10.14
C VAL A 363 -7.16 37.79 10.18
N ALA A 364 -7.50 37.21 9.03
CA ALA A 364 -8.43 36.08 8.95
C ALA A 364 -7.83 34.77 9.51
N GLY A 365 -6.55 34.75 9.90
CA GLY A 365 -5.86 33.61 10.49
C GLY A 365 -5.25 32.63 9.48
N GLY A 366 -5.20 32.99 8.20
CA GLY A 366 -4.51 32.20 7.17
C GLY A 366 -2.98 32.38 7.28
N ASN A 367 -2.24 31.26 7.32
CA ASN A 367 -0.78 31.29 7.29
C ASN A 367 -0.29 31.20 5.83
N ILE A 368 0.43 32.24 5.37
CA ILE A 368 0.96 32.30 4.01
C ILE A 368 2.26 31.54 3.94
N ILE A 369 2.32 30.49 3.11
CA ILE A 369 3.53 29.67 2.88
C ILE A 369 4.33 30.26 1.73
N GLU A 370 3.66 30.56 0.61
CA GLU A 370 4.30 31.07 -0.60
C GLU A 370 3.40 32.13 -1.27
N VAL A 371 4.03 33.05 -2.00
CA VAL A 371 3.35 34.08 -2.79
C VAL A 371 3.96 34.13 -4.18
N HIS A 372 3.16 33.94 -5.20
CA HIS A 372 3.55 34.07 -6.59
C HIS A 372 2.82 35.28 -7.23
N HIS A 373 3.52 36.36 -7.43
CA HIS A 373 2.97 37.57 -8.04
C HIS A 373 3.31 37.61 -9.53
N GLN A 374 2.32 37.40 -10.39
CA GLN A 374 2.49 37.37 -11.85
C GLN A 374 1.93 38.63 -12.50
N ARG A 375 2.77 39.33 -13.26
CA ARG A 375 2.40 40.53 -14.05
C ARG A 375 2.53 40.30 -15.55
N ALA A 376 3.67 39.77 -16.00
CA ALA A 376 4.07 39.75 -17.40
C ALA A 376 3.40 38.65 -18.24
N PHE A 377 2.95 37.54 -17.62
CA PHE A 377 2.38 36.34 -18.30
C PHE A 377 0.91 36.14 -17.95
N SER A 378 0.14 37.21 -17.90
CA SER A 378 -1.28 37.22 -17.55
C SER A 378 -2.11 37.70 -18.72
N ALA A 379 -3.22 37.05 -19.02
CA ALA A 379 -4.22 37.52 -20.00
C ALA A 379 -5.21 38.56 -19.41
N GLN A 380 -4.94 39.03 -18.20
CA GLN A 380 -5.78 40.01 -17.51
C GLN A 380 -5.58 41.42 -18.03
N PRO A 381 -6.54 42.37 -17.81
CA PRO A 381 -6.38 43.77 -18.13
C PRO A 381 -5.14 44.38 -17.48
N LEU A 382 -4.47 45.31 -18.17
CA LEU A 382 -3.18 45.91 -17.77
C LEU A 382 -3.14 46.54 -16.36
N GLN A 383 -4.27 46.82 -15.75
CA GLN A 383 -4.35 47.39 -14.39
C GLN A 383 -4.71 46.35 -13.32
N THR A 384 -4.67 45.05 -13.68
CA THR A 384 -5.01 43.96 -12.81
C THR A 384 -3.78 43.10 -12.56
N ALA A 385 -3.53 42.73 -11.29
CA ALA A 385 -2.52 41.79 -10.87
C ALA A 385 -3.15 40.49 -10.38
N LEU A 386 -2.55 39.34 -10.76
CA LEU A 386 -2.87 38.04 -10.22
C LEU A 386 -1.80 37.66 -9.18
N VAL A 387 -2.26 37.33 -8.00
CA VAL A 387 -1.39 36.83 -6.92
C VAL A 387 -1.88 35.48 -6.48
N ASP A 388 -1.06 34.47 -6.68
CA ASP A 388 -1.31 33.11 -6.14
C ASP A 388 -0.70 33.02 -4.74
N PHE A 389 -1.52 32.79 -3.74
CA PHE A 389 -1.13 32.50 -2.37
C PHE A 389 -1.22 31.01 -2.10
N ILE A 390 -0.14 30.39 -1.62
CA ILE A 390 -0.21 29.06 -1.01
C ILE A 390 -0.43 29.26 0.49
N LEU A 391 -1.58 28.79 0.97
CA LEU A 391 -2.04 29.03 2.33
C LEU A 391 -2.15 27.73 3.12
N GLN A 392 -1.71 27.78 4.37
CA GLN A 392 -2.11 26.81 5.37
C GLN A 392 -3.34 27.37 6.10
N THR A 393 -4.39 26.55 6.19
CA THR A 393 -5.65 26.88 6.84
C THR A 393 -6.06 25.79 7.85
N ARG A 394 -7.13 26.03 8.62
CA ARG A 394 -7.73 25.04 9.51
C ARG A 394 -8.69 24.06 8.80
N GLY A 395 -8.94 24.26 7.51
CA GLY A 395 -9.85 23.44 6.71
C GLY A 395 -10.81 24.30 5.88
N ARG A 396 -11.81 23.65 5.26
CA ARG A 396 -12.70 24.27 4.26
C ARG A 396 -13.52 25.46 4.78
N GLU A 397 -14.00 25.37 6.03
CA GLU A 397 -14.77 26.48 6.65
C GLU A 397 -13.89 27.71 6.80
N HIS A 398 -12.70 27.55 7.34
CA HIS A 398 -11.73 28.63 7.47
C HIS A 398 -11.31 29.23 6.14
N LEU A 399 -11.14 28.42 5.09
CA LEU A 399 -10.91 28.91 3.73
C LEU A 399 -12.04 29.80 3.25
N THR A 400 -13.30 29.43 3.52
CA THR A 400 -14.48 30.24 3.17
C THR A 400 -14.47 31.58 3.90
N GLU A 401 -14.05 31.63 5.17
CA GLU A 401 -13.88 32.88 5.93
C GLU A 401 -12.82 33.79 5.30
N ILE A 402 -11.65 33.23 4.94
CA ILE A 402 -10.58 33.97 4.25
C ILE A 402 -11.06 34.54 2.91
N MET A 403 -11.75 33.75 2.11
CA MET A 403 -12.27 34.20 0.81
C MET A 403 -13.31 35.31 0.97
N ARG A 404 -14.16 35.24 2.00
CA ARG A 404 -15.13 36.33 2.33
C ARG A 404 -14.41 37.59 2.73
N ALA A 405 -13.41 37.54 3.62
CA ALA A 405 -12.64 38.73 4.02
C ALA A 405 -11.92 39.39 2.86
N LEU A 406 -11.36 38.63 1.91
CA LEU A 406 -10.76 39.14 0.69
C LEU A 406 -11.79 39.84 -0.21
N LYS A 407 -12.99 39.28 -0.35
CA LYS A 407 -14.10 39.90 -1.13
C LYS A 407 -14.54 41.20 -0.50
N GLU A 408 -14.70 41.29 0.81
CA GLU A 408 -15.03 42.52 1.55
C GLU A 408 -13.93 43.60 1.39
N ALA A 409 -12.66 43.18 1.25
CA ALA A 409 -11.54 44.06 0.95
C ALA A 409 -11.47 44.48 -0.55
N GLY A 410 -12.42 44.05 -1.38
CA GLY A 410 -12.52 44.44 -2.80
C GLY A 410 -11.64 43.59 -3.73
N ALA A 411 -11.20 42.42 -3.32
CA ALA A 411 -10.47 41.47 -4.16
C ALA A 411 -11.35 40.28 -4.57
N ARG A 412 -11.11 39.74 -5.76
CA ARG A 412 -11.73 38.51 -6.23
C ARG A 412 -10.78 37.33 -5.93
N ALA A 413 -11.19 36.44 -5.04
CA ALA A 413 -10.45 35.26 -4.71
C ALA A 413 -11.12 33.99 -5.31
N VAL A 414 -10.33 33.16 -5.99
CA VAL A 414 -10.81 31.93 -6.62
C VAL A 414 -9.83 30.78 -6.31
N LEU A 415 -10.35 29.57 -6.24
CA LEU A 415 -9.51 28.37 -6.28
C LEU A 415 -9.20 28.11 -7.77
N PRO A 416 -7.94 28.15 -8.18
CA PRO A 416 -7.60 27.84 -9.56
C PRO A 416 -7.99 26.39 -9.84
N GLU A 417 -8.61 26.14 -10.99
CA GLU A 417 -8.82 24.78 -11.47
C GLU A 417 -7.46 24.07 -11.61
N PRO A 418 -7.40 22.76 -11.38
CA PRO A 418 -6.18 22.01 -11.68
C PRO A 418 -5.80 22.29 -13.14
N GLU A 419 -4.58 22.75 -13.38
CA GLU A 419 -4.07 22.93 -14.74
C GLU A 419 -4.11 21.56 -15.44
N ILE A 420 -5.16 21.32 -16.23
CA ILE A 420 -5.19 20.21 -17.17
C ILE A 420 -4.20 20.61 -18.27
N PHE A 421 -3.04 19.96 -18.27
CA PHE A 421 -2.10 20.08 -19.39
C PHE A 421 -2.79 19.48 -20.62
N ILE A 422 -3.52 20.33 -21.34
CA ILE A 422 -3.96 19.99 -22.69
C ILE A 422 -2.70 20.06 -23.52
N GLY A 423 -2.06 18.90 -23.75
CA GLY A 423 -0.99 18.79 -24.72
C GLY A 423 -1.46 19.40 -26.05
N PRO A 424 -0.54 19.88 -26.91
CA PRO A 424 -0.93 20.48 -28.18
C PRO A 424 -1.85 19.50 -28.92
N THR A 425 -3.07 19.96 -29.23
CA THR A 425 -3.96 19.26 -30.16
C THR A 425 -3.19 19.16 -31.47
N GLU A 426 -2.81 17.94 -31.87
CA GLU A 426 -2.27 17.73 -33.20
C GLU A 426 -3.28 18.31 -34.21
N PRO A 427 -2.85 19.23 -35.10
CA PRO A 427 -3.71 19.68 -36.18
C PRO A 427 -3.99 18.47 -37.08
N GLY A 428 -5.28 18.20 -37.28
CA GLY A 428 -5.79 17.02 -37.95
C GLY A 428 -5.08 16.67 -39.25
N ARG A 429 -4.87 15.38 -39.41
CA ARG A 429 -4.76 14.70 -40.71
C ARG A 429 -6.01 13.88 -40.94
#